data_f82d112d468ca34a61b1713f1aec01e4
#
_entry.id   f82d112d468ca34a61b1713f1aec01e4
#
_cell.length_a   1.000
_cell.length_b   1.000
_cell.length_c   1.000
_cell.angle_alpha   90.00
_cell.angle_beta   90.00
_cell.angle_gamma   90.00
#
_symmetry.space_group_name_H-M   'P 1'
#
loop_
_entity.id
_entity.type
_entity.pdbx_description
1 polymer ?
#
loop_
_entity_poly.entity_id
_entity_poly.type
_entity_poly.pdbx_seq_one_letter_code
_entity_poly.pdbx_strand_id
1 'polypeptide(L)'
;MKQTTLCLLLGADKILLALKKRGFGSGKWNGTGGKFNPEIDKSIVDAAIRETEEEIGVLAQNPERVGVLRFKFPYKPEWDQDVHLFLVKEWQGNPEESEEMIPKWFTFSEIPYKDMWPDDIHWMPHILRGEKVKANFLFGEGDKILDYNVKVVDKI
;
A
#
# COMPACT_ATOMS: atom_id res chain seq x y z
N MET A 1 -9.04 2.13 15.67
CA MET A 1 -7.95 1.70 14.76
C MET A 1 -7.95 2.57 13.51
N LYS A 2 -6.80 3.05 13.09
CA LYS A 2 -6.70 3.88 11.89
C LYS A 2 -7.12 3.11 10.65
N GLN A 3 -7.80 3.77 9.74
CA GLN A 3 -8.12 3.26 8.41
C GLN A 3 -7.19 3.95 7.41
N THR A 4 -6.39 3.19 6.72
CA THR A 4 -5.40 3.68 5.77
C THR A 4 -5.56 3.02 4.42
N THR A 5 -4.92 3.56 3.41
CA THR A 5 -4.98 3.05 2.05
C THR A 5 -3.59 2.75 1.52
N LEU A 6 -3.52 1.80 0.61
CA LEU A 6 -2.34 1.49 -0.15
C LEU A 6 -2.76 1.20 -1.59
N CYS A 7 -2.30 2.04 -2.51
CA CYS A 7 -2.59 1.91 -3.94
C CYS A 7 -1.37 1.40 -4.69
N LEU A 8 -1.60 0.41 -5.54
CA LEU A 8 -0.58 -0.14 -6.40
C LEU A 8 -0.99 0.08 -7.86
N LEU A 9 -0.23 0.90 -8.59
CA LEU A 9 -0.42 1.06 -10.02
C LEU A 9 0.25 -0.11 -10.73
N LEU A 10 -0.51 -0.79 -11.57
CA LEU A 10 -0.09 -2.04 -12.18
C LEU A 10 -0.15 -1.93 -13.70
N GLY A 11 0.98 -2.15 -14.35
CA GLY A 11 1.05 -2.39 -15.78
C GLY A 11 1.00 -3.89 -16.09
N ALA A 12 1.26 -4.27 -17.34
CA ALA A 12 1.19 -5.67 -17.76
C ALA A 12 2.18 -6.57 -17.01
N ASP A 13 3.41 -6.07 -16.80
CA ASP A 13 4.50 -6.81 -16.16
C ASP A 13 5.27 -5.99 -15.15
N LYS A 14 4.75 -4.82 -14.79
CA LYS A 14 5.41 -3.84 -13.92
C LYS A 14 4.48 -3.31 -12.87
N ILE A 15 5.05 -2.95 -11.74
CA ILE A 15 4.38 -2.28 -10.64
C ILE A 15 5.09 -0.98 -10.32
N LEU A 16 4.32 0.06 -10.04
CA LEU A 16 4.88 1.33 -9.58
C LEU A 16 4.99 1.31 -8.06
N LEU A 17 6.21 1.52 -7.58
CA LEU A 17 6.47 1.74 -6.16
C LEU A 17 7.07 3.13 -6.00
N ALA A 18 6.97 3.67 -4.82
CA ALA A 18 7.52 4.98 -4.50
C ALA A 18 8.42 4.87 -3.26
N LEU A 19 9.57 5.51 -3.34
CA LEU A 19 10.48 5.61 -2.20
C LEU A 19 10.04 6.78 -1.33
N LYS A 20 9.70 6.49 -0.10
CA LYS A 20 9.28 7.53 0.84
C LYS A 20 10.50 8.30 1.35
N LYS A 21 10.48 9.64 1.18
CA LYS A 21 11.60 10.51 1.54
C LYS A 21 11.61 10.90 3.01
N ARG A 22 10.44 10.94 3.68
CA ARG A 22 10.31 11.42 5.05
C ARG A 22 9.12 10.80 5.77
N GLY A 23 9.15 10.86 7.10
CA GLY A 23 8.06 10.37 7.93
C GLY A 23 8.08 8.86 8.15
N PHE A 24 6.94 8.32 8.55
CA PHE A 24 6.79 6.89 8.83
C PHE A 24 7.03 6.06 7.56
N GLY A 25 7.94 5.10 7.64
CA GLY A 25 8.33 4.29 6.49
C GLY A 25 9.38 4.93 5.58
N SER A 26 10.00 6.03 6.01
CA SER A 26 11.06 6.70 5.25
C SER A 26 12.18 5.72 4.87
N GLY A 27 12.66 5.82 3.63
CA GLY A 27 13.70 4.95 3.09
C GLY A 27 13.20 3.61 2.56
N LYS A 28 11.89 3.36 2.61
CA LYS A 28 11.28 2.13 2.10
C LYS A 28 10.47 2.39 0.83
N TRP A 29 10.51 1.44 -0.09
CA TRP A 29 9.65 1.42 -1.26
C TRP A 29 8.27 0.88 -0.88
N ASN A 30 7.22 1.53 -1.36
CA ASN A 30 5.85 1.10 -1.07
C ASN A 30 4.90 1.64 -2.16
N GLY A 31 3.64 1.24 -2.12
CA GLY A 31 2.60 1.90 -2.89
C GLY A 31 2.30 3.29 -2.35
N THR A 32 1.41 4.00 -3.01
CA THR A 32 0.91 5.29 -2.53
C THR A 32 -0.24 5.08 -1.56
N GLY A 33 -0.48 6.03 -0.67
CA GLY A 33 -1.60 5.94 0.24
C GLY A 33 -1.43 6.80 1.47
N GLY A 34 -2.42 6.76 2.33
CA GLY A 34 -2.43 7.53 3.56
C GLY A 34 -3.69 7.29 4.37
N LYS A 35 -3.94 8.14 5.35
CA LYS A 35 -5.08 8.02 6.24
C LYS A 35 -6.39 8.43 5.58
N PHE A 36 -7.43 7.68 5.87
CA PHE A 36 -8.79 8.11 5.61
C PHE A 36 -9.11 9.34 6.49
N ASN A 37 -9.60 10.41 5.84
CA ASN A 37 -10.01 11.62 6.55
C ASN A 37 -11.51 11.84 6.30
N PRO A 38 -12.37 11.56 7.31
CA PRO A 38 -13.82 11.66 7.12
C PRO A 38 -14.32 13.09 6.86
N GLU A 39 -13.49 14.10 7.10
CA GLU A 39 -13.86 15.49 6.81
C GLU A 39 -13.80 15.82 5.32
N ILE A 40 -12.98 15.10 4.56
CA ILE A 40 -12.78 15.35 3.12
C ILE A 40 -13.05 14.13 2.24
N ASP A 41 -12.92 12.93 2.77
CA ASP A 41 -13.13 11.69 2.00
C ASP A 41 -14.53 11.14 2.28
N LYS A 42 -15.28 10.85 1.23
CA LYS A 42 -16.60 10.24 1.35
C LYS A 42 -16.53 8.74 1.62
N SER A 43 -15.42 8.12 1.18
CA SER A 43 -15.21 6.68 1.31
C SER A 43 -13.71 6.39 1.35
N ILE A 44 -13.37 5.14 1.67
CA ILE A 44 -11.98 4.70 1.70
C ILE A 44 -11.34 4.76 0.30
N VAL A 45 -12.10 4.52 -0.76
CA VAL A 45 -11.58 4.63 -2.13
C VAL A 45 -11.25 6.08 -2.48
N ASP A 46 -12.03 7.04 -2.00
CA ASP A 46 -11.73 8.47 -2.23
C ASP A 46 -10.41 8.86 -1.57
N ALA A 47 -10.13 8.34 -0.38
CA ALA A 47 -8.85 8.56 0.29
C ALA A 47 -7.70 8.01 -0.55
N ALA A 48 -7.86 6.80 -1.13
CA ALA A 48 -6.85 6.19 -1.97
C ALA A 48 -6.56 7.05 -3.21
N ILE A 49 -7.61 7.54 -3.87
CA ILE A 49 -7.49 8.40 -5.06
C ILE A 49 -6.79 9.72 -4.71
N ARG A 50 -7.24 10.36 -3.64
CA ARG A 50 -6.70 11.64 -3.18
C ARG A 50 -5.21 11.54 -2.82
N GLU A 51 -4.85 10.56 -2.00
CA GLU A 51 -3.46 10.38 -1.56
C GLU A 51 -2.52 10.08 -2.74
N THR A 52 -2.97 9.27 -3.69
CA THR A 52 -2.17 8.97 -4.88
C THR A 52 -1.91 10.22 -5.71
N GLU A 53 -2.91 11.08 -5.89
CA GLU A 53 -2.75 12.33 -6.61
C GLU A 53 -1.80 13.29 -5.87
N GLU A 54 -1.95 13.41 -4.55
CA GLU A 54 -1.08 14.27 -3.74
C GLU A 54 0.37 13.80 -3.76
N GLU A 55 0.61 12.50 -3.73
CA GLU A 55 1.94 11.95 -3.59
C GLU A 55 2.73 11.86 -4.90
N ILE A 56 2.08 11.51 -6.01
CA ILE A 56 2.76 11.28 -7.30
C ILE A 56 2.08 11.94 -8.51
N GLY A 57 1.05 12.76 -8.30
CA GLY A 57 0.41 13.50 -9.39
C GLY A 57 -0.44 12.68 -10.35
N VAL A 58 -0.85 11.51 -9.95
CA VAL A 58 -1.65 10.58 -10.78
C VAL A 58 -3.08 10.54 -10.30
N LEU A 59 -4.04 10.71 -11.22
CA LEU A 59 -5.45 10.53 -10.94
C LEU A 59 -5.86 9.09 -11.25
N ALA A 60 -5.97 8.28 -10.19
CA ALA A 60 -6.37 6.89 -10.31
C ALA A 60 -7.83 6.77 -10.74
N GLN A 61 -8.10 5.85 -11.67
CA GLN A 61 -9.44 5.58 -12.18
C GLN A 61 -9.87 4.16 -11.84
N ASN A 62 -11.08 4.02 -11.32
CA ASN A 62 -11.67 2.73 -10.98
C ASN A 62 -10.76 1.82 -10.15
N PRO A 63 -10.23 2.28 -9.00
CA PRO A 63 -9.41 1.41 -8.15
C PRO A 63 -10.21 0.18 -7.72
N GLU A 64 -9.60 -0.99 -7.84
CA GLU A 64 -10.20 -2.24 -7.38
C GLU A 64 -9.68 -2.58 -5.99
N ARG A 65 -10.58 -2.77 -5.02
CA ARG A 65 -10.20 -3.18 -3.68
C ARG A 65 -9.85 -4.67 -3.68
N VAL A 66 -8.63 -4.99 -3.33
CA VAL A 66 -8.09 -6.36 -3.43
C VAL A 66 -7.61 -6.93 -2.10
N GLY A 67 -7.64 -6.15 -1.05
CA GLY A 67 -7.21 -6.68 0.23
C GLY A 67 -7.43 -5.76 1.41
N VAL A 68 -7.31 -6.36 2.59
CA VAL A 68 -7.24 -5.65 3.87
C VAL A 68 -6.13 -6.30 4.68
N LEU A 69 -5.19 -5.47 5.14
CA LEU A 69 -4.10 -5.91 6.01
C LEU A 69 -4.27 -5.25 7.37
N ARG A 70 -4.37 -6.05 8.42
CA ARG A 70 -4.44 -5.54 9.79
C ARG A 70 -3.06 -5.58 10.41
N PHE A 71 -2.54 -4.41 10.78
CA PHE A 71 -1.25 -4.26 11.42
C PHE A 71 -1.43 -3.92 12.89
N LYS A 72 -0.81 -4.72 13.76
CA LYS A 72 -0.79 -4.52 15.20
C LYS A 72 0.65 -4.31 15.67
N PHE A 73 0.83 -3.26 16.48
CA PHE A 73 2.12 -2.89 17.05
C PHE A 73 1.98 -2.81 18.57
N PRO A 74 2.09 -3.94 19.31
CA PRO A 74 1.86 -3.95 20.77
C PRO A 74 2.73 -2.96 21.55
N TYR A 75 3.95 -2.71 21.04
CA TYR A 75 4.86 -1.75 21.67
C TYR A 75 4.53 -0.29 21.33
N LYS A 76 3.69 -0.06 20.32
CA LYS A 76 3.29 1.27 19.89
C LYS A 76 1.87 1.24 19.30
N PRO A 77 0.85 1.08 20.15
CA PRO A 77 -0.54 0.88 19.69
C PRO A 77 -1.11 1.99 18.83
N GLU A 78 -0.56 3.21 18.91
CA GLU A 78 -1.00 4.32 18.05
C GLU A 78 -0.69 4.08 16.57
N TRP A 79 0.13 3.09 16.24
CA TRP A 79 0.43 2.70 14.85
C TRP A 79 -0.52 1.62 14.33
N ASP A 80 -1.36 1.05 15.18
CA ASP A 80 -2.32 0.02 14.76
C ASP A 80 -3.21 0.54 13.66
N GLN A 81 -3.37 -0.25 12.59
CA GLN A 81 -4.14 0.20 11.43
C GLN A 81 -4.67 -0.95 10.58
N ASP A 82 -5.78 -0.68 9.91
CA ASP A 82 -6.27 -1.51 8.82
C ASP A 82 -5.88 -0.83 7.51
N VAL A 83 -5.09 -1.51 6.70
CA VAL A 83 -4.63 -1.02 5.40
C VAL A 83 -5.51 -1.63 4.32
N HIS A 84 -6.20 -0.78 3.58
CA HIS A 84 -7.05 -1.19 2.47
C HIS A 84 -6.23 -1.13 1.18
N LEU A 85 -6.09 -2.28 0.51
CA LEU A 85 -5.30 -2.42 -0.70
C LEU A 85 -6.16 -2.18 -1.93
N PHE A 86 -5.65 -1.35 -2.83
CA PHE A 86 -6.29 -1.08 -4.11
C PHE A 86 -5.32 -1.33 -5.26
N LEU A 87 -5.79 -2.00 -6.31
CA LEU A 87 -5.09 -2.08 -7.59
C LEU A 87 -5.64 -1.03 -8.53
N VAL A 88 -4.74 -0.35 -9.22
CA VAL A 88 -5.08 0.68 -10.19
C VAL A 88 -4.44 0.31 -11.52
N LYS A 89 -5.27 0.03 -12.52
CA LYS A 89 -4.81 -0.35 -13.88
C LYS A 89 -5.01 0.77 -14.88
N GLU A 90 -5.80 1.79 -14.52
CA GLU A 90 -6.11 2.93 -15.36
C GLU A 90 -5.91 4.22 -14.56
N TRP A 91 -5.27 5.20 -15.17
CA TRP A 91 -5.04 6.48 -14.53
C TRP A 91 -4.79 7.58 -15.56
N GLN A 92 -4.92 8.83 -15.12
CA GLN A 92 -4.55 10.01 -15.90
C GLN A 92 -3.30 10.64 -15.27
N GLY A 93 -2.44 11.17 -16.11
CA GLY A 93 -1.19 11.80 -15.69
C GLY A 93 -0.02 10.82 -15.67
N ASN A 94 1.15 11.35 -15.43
CA ASN A 94 2.39 10.59 -15.32
C ASN A 94 2.90 10.68 -13.89
N PRO A 95 3.38 9.56 -13.31
CA PRO A 95 3.96 9.60 -11.97
C PRO A 95 5.13 10.57 -11.91
N GLU A 96 5.11 11.46 -10.93
CA GLU A 96 6.13 12.48 -10.74
C GLU A 96 6.66 12.46 -9.31
N GLU A 97 7.94 12.80 -9.17
CA GLU A 97 8.54 12.96 -7.85
C GLU A 97 7.90 14.16 -7.14
N SER A 98 7.66 13.99 -5.83
CA SER A 98 7.16 15.04 -4.96
C SER A 98 8.13 15.24 -3.79
N GLU A 99 7.76 16.13 -2.86
CA GLU A 99 8.53 16.30 -1.63
C GLU A 99 8.52 15.04 -0.75
N GLU A 100 7.52 14.18 -0.93
CA GLU A 100 7.35 12.98 -0.11
C GLU A 100 7.82 11.70 -0.77
N MET A 101 7.76 11.61 -2.11
CA MET A 101 7.90 10.32 -2.83
C MET A 101 8.75 10.43 -4.09
N ILE A 102 9.50 9.35 -4.36
CA ILE A 102 10.20 9.14 -5.63
C ILE A 102 9.60 7.90 -6.29
N PRO A 103 8.76 8.05 -7.33
CA PRO A 103 8.14 6.89 -8.00
C PRO A 103 9.11 6.21 -8.97
N LYS A 104 9.00 4.89 -9.07
CA LYS A 104 9.78 4.08 -10.01
C LYS A 104 9.02 2.82 -10.39
N TRP A 105 9.09 2.45 -11.67
CA TRP A 105 8.54 1.19 -12.16
C TRP A 105 9.52 0.03 -11.92
N PHE A 106 8.99 -1.09 -11.44
CA PHE A 106 9.75 -2.32 -11.25
C PHE A 106 9.05 -3.45 -11.99
N THR A 107 9.81 -4.29 -12.67
CA THR A 107 9.26 -5.57 -13.14
C THR A 107 8.97 -6.44 -11.92
N PHE A 108 8.06 -7.40 -12.04
CA PHE A 108 7.69 -8.24 -10.90
C PHE A 108 8.87 -9.03 -10.32
N SER A 109 9.85 -9.39 -11.16
CA SER A 109 11.06 -10.10 -10.71
C SER A 109 12.05 -9.19 -10.01
N GLU A 110 11.92 -7.86 -10.15
CA GLU A 110 12.85 -6.87 -9.60
C GLU A 110 12.28 -6.10 -8.42
N ILE A 111 11.13 -6.52 -7.89
CA ILE A 111 10.53 -5.86 -6.71
C ILE A 111 11.51 -5.88 -5.56
N PRO A 112 11.85 -4.71 -4.98
CA PRO A 112 12.91 -4.61 -3.98
C PRO A 112 12.44 -4.97 -2.56
N TYR A 113 12.01 -6.21 -2.36
CA TYR A 113 11.46 -6.65 -1.06
C TYR A 113 12.37 -6.36 0.13
N LYS A 114 13.70 -6.36 -0.08
CA LYS A 114 14.65 -6.07 0.99
C LYS A 114 14.58 -4.64 1.50
N ASP A 115 14.11 -3.73 0.65
CA ASP A 115 13.97 -2.31 0.94
C ASP A 115 12.51 -1.91 1.07
N MET A 116 11.68 -2.84 1.48
CA MET A 116 10.24 -2.67 1.71
C MET A 116 9.88 -3.11 3.12
N TRP A 117 8.64 -2.85 3.54
CA TRP A 117 8.15 -3.40 4.80
C TRP A 117 8.17 -4.93 4.76
N PRO A 118 8.52 -5.59 5.86
CA PRO A 118 8.71 -7.05 5.85
C PRO A 118 7.44 -7.86 5.57
N ASP A 119 6.26 -7.27 5.68
CA ASP A 119 5.00 -7.93 5.36
C ASP A 119 4.76 -8.08 3.86
N ASP A 120 5.33 -7.20 3.05
CA ASP A 120 5.00 -7.11 1.62
C ASP A 120 5.27 -8.42 0.87
N ILE A 121 6.35 -9.10 1.17
CA ILE A 121 6.67 -10.38 0.51
C ILE A 121 5.65 -11.48 0.79
N HIS A 122 4.88 -11.35 1.88
CA HIS A 122 3.90 -12.37 2.27
C HIS A 122 2.54 -12.20 1.60
N TRP A 123 2.18 -10.97 1.21
CA TRP A 123 0.87 -10.73 0.58
C TRP A 123 0.95 -10.25 -0.87
N MET A 124 1.99 -9.49 -1.24
CA MET A 124 2.08 -8.91 -2.59
C MET A 124 2.09 -9.96 -3.70
N PRO A 125 2.81 -11.09 -3.59
CA PRO A 125 2.75 -12.12 -4.63
C PRO A 125 1.35 -12.63 -4.93
N HIS A 126 0.48 -12.71 -3.93
CA HIS A 126 -0.94 -13.09 -4.14
C HIS A 126 -1.66 -12.06 -5.00
N ILE A 127 -1.49 -10.79 -4.69
CA ILE A 127 -2.12 -9.69 -5.43
C ILE A 127 -1.65 -9.69 -6.88
N LEU A 128 -0.36 -9.90 -7.12
CA LEU A 128 0.22 -9.92 -8.46
C LEU A 128 -0.29 -11.12 -9.29
N ARG A 129 -0.75 -12.19 -8.65
CA ARG A 129 -1.39 -13.33 -9.32
C ARG A 129 -2.88 -13.13 -9.55
N GLY A 130 -3.44 -12.00 -9.15
CA GLY A 130 -4.87 -11.72 -9.30
C GLY A 130 -5.74 -12.21 -8.15
N GLU A 131 -5.13 -12.62 -7.05
CA GLU A 131 -5.84 -13.06 -5.85
C GLU A 131 -6.16 -11.87 -4.94
N LYS A 132 -7.18 -12.04 -4.09
CA LYS A 132 -7.54 -11.06 -3.05
C LYS A 132 -7.19 -11.65 -1.69
N VAL A 133 -6.78 -10.80 -0.75
CA VAL A 133 -6.31 -11.28 0.55
C VAL A 133 -6.91 -10.52 1.72
N LYS A 134 -7.06 -11.23 2.84
CA LYS A 134 -7.22 -10.66 4.18
C LYS A 134 -6.08 -11.18 5.02
N ALA A 135 -5.36 -10.29 5.67
CA ALA A 135 -4.15 -10.67 6.39
C ALA A 135 -4.05 -9.94 7.73
N ASN A 136 -3.33 -10.57 8.65
CA ASN A 136 -3.00 -10.00 9.95
C ASN A 136 -1.50 -10.10 10.16
N PHE A 137 -0.90 -9.02 10.64
CA PHE A 137 0.53 -8.95 10.94
C PHE A 137 0.72 -8.37 12.34
N LEU A 138 1.46 -9.08 13.17
CA LEU A 138 1.87 -8.63 14.49
C LEU A 138 3.34 -8.23 14.43
N PHE A 139 3.62 -6.95 14.68
CA PHE A 139 4.97 -6.40 14.60
C PHE A 139 5.58 -6.25 15.99
N GLY A 140 6.86 -6.57 16.09
CA GLY A 140 7.70 -6.24 17.25
C GLY A 140 8.59 -5.04 16.96
N GLU A 141 9.36 -4.65 17.95
CA GLU A 141 10.31 -3.55 17.80
C GLU A 141 11.28 -3.80 16.63
N GLY A 142 11.67 -2.72 15.93
CA GLY A 142 12.54 -2.83 14.76
C GLY A 142 11.82 -3.34 13.52
N ASP A 143 10.49 -3.19 13.46
CA ASP A 143 9.66 -3.60 12.34
C ASP A 143 9.70 -5.10 12.04
N LYS A 144 10.01 -5.92 13.04
CA LYS A 144 10.05 -7.38 12.88
C LYS A 144 8.65 -7.95 12.95
N ILE A 145 8.35 -8.91 12.06
CA ILE A 145 7.10 -9.67 12.15
C ILE A 145 7.26 -10.74 13.22
N LEU A 146 6.40 -10.69 14.25
CA LEU A 146 6.36 -11.69 15.32
C LEU A 146 5.43 -12.84 14.96
N ASP A 147 4.34 -12.55 14.27
CA ASP A 147 3.35 -13.52 13.83
C ASP A 147 2.55 -12.94 12.67
N TYR A 148 2.04 -13.80 11.80
CA TYR A 148 1.19 -13.35 10.70
C TYR A 148 0.36 -14.48 10.14
N ASN A 149 -0.74 -14.11 9.46
CA ASN A 149 -1.42 -15.03 8.56
C ASN A 149 -1.92 -14.26 7.33
N VAL A 150 -1.95 -14.93 6.19
CA VAL A 150 -2.49 -14.40 4.94
C VAL A 150 -3.51 -15.39 4.43
N LYS A 151 -4.75 -14.92 4.21
CA LYS A 151 -5.83 -15.75 3.71
C LYS A 151 -6.29 -15.22 2.36
N VAL A 152 -6.29 -16.09 1.35
CA VAL A 152 -6.87 -15.78 0.03
C VAL A 152 -8.38 -15.86 0.15
N VAL A 153 -9.07 -14.83 -0.36
CA VAL A 153 -10.53 -14.72 -0.30
C VAL A 153 -11.09 -14.39 -1.68
N ASP A 154 -12.36 -14.69 -1.90
CA ASP A 154 -13.01 -14.41 -3.19
C ASP A 154 -13.38 -12.93 -3.33
N LYS A 155 -13.67 -12.27 -2.23
CA LYS A 155 -14.05 -10.85 -2.21
C LYS A 155 -13.73 -10.24 -0.84
N ILE A 156 -13.57 -8.93 -0.86
CA ILE A 156 -13.29 -8.14 0.35
C ILE A 156 -14.58 -7.57 0.94
#